data_d25ae619f35a68c12c0e9f3edf163e7e
#
_entry.id   d25ae619f35a68c12c0e9f3edf163e7e
#
_cell.length_a   1.000
_cell.length_b   1.000
_cell.length_c   1.000
_cell.angle_alpha   90.00
_cell.angle_beta   90.00
_cell.angle_gamma   90.00
#
_symmetry.space_group_name_H-M   'P 1'
#
loop_
_entity.id
_entity.type
_entity.pdbx_description
1 polymer ?
#
loop_
_entity_poly.entity_id
_entity_poly.type
_entity_poly.pdbx_seq_one_letter_code
_entity_poly.pdbx_strand_id
1 'polypeptide(L)'
;MRGKDIRLERIMNRNTRKTIIVPMDHGVSNGPIDGLIDLGNAVDQVAEGGANAVLGHMGLALYGHRKTGRDIGLILHLSASTSIGPDPNEKVLINTVQNALKMGADAVSMHVNIGADSEAVMLSDLGKIAVDCMEWGMPLLAMMYPRGRKITDEHDVDQVKLAARVAAELGADIVKTVYTGDPDSFLEVTRGCPVPVVVAGGQKTDDRSTLN
;
A
#
# COMPACT_ATOMS: atom_id res chain seq x y z
N MET A 1 16.52 0.13 12.33
CA MET A 1 16.73 1.60 12.55
C MET A 1 15.60 2.09 13.44
N ARG A 2 15.89 2.63 14.64
CA ARG A 2 14.89 2.95 15.69
C ARG A 2 13.67 3.76 15.20
N GLY A 3 13.88 4.76 14.34
CA GLY A 3 12.76 5.56 13.83
C GLY A 3 11.79 4.75 12.99
N LYS A 4 12.31 3.85 12.16
CA LYS A 4 11.50 2.94 11.32
C LYS A 4 10.71 1.96 12.21
N ASP A 5 11.34 1.38 13.23
CA ASP A 5 10.69 0.41 14.13
C ASP A 5 9.55 1.07 14.92
N ILE A 6 9.76 2.29 15.43
CA ILE A 6 8.73 3.05 16.17
C ILE A 6 7.55 3.39 15.26
N ARG A 7 7.81 3.80 14.01
CA ARG A 7 6.73 4.10 13.05
C ARG A 7 5.95 2.86 12.63
N LEU A 8 6.62 1.70 12.46
CA LEU A 8 5.94 0.45 12.15
C LEU A 8 4.91 0.07 13.24
N GLU A 9 5.19 0.35 14.53
CA GLU A 9 4.26 0.08 15.62
C GLU A 9 3.00 0.96 15.59
N ARG A 10 3.00 2.07 14.82
CA ARG A 10 1.81 2.91 14.66
C ARG A 10 0.85 2.37 13.58
N ILE A 11 1.36 1.60 12.64
CA ILE A 11 0.59 1.03 11.53
C ILE A 11 0.39 -0.48 11.64
N MET A 12 1.02 -1.13 12.62
CA MET A 12 0.96 -2.58 12.84
C MET A 12 0.93 -2.88 14.34
N ASN A 13 0.14 -3.84 14.77
CA ASN A 13 0.12 -4.25 16.16
C ASN A 13 1.43 -4.92 16.57
N ARG A 14 2.15 -4.35 17.55
CA ARG A 14 3.47 -4.82 17.97
C ARG A 14 3.50 -6.26 18.48
N ASN A 15 2.42 -6.71 19.10
CA ASN A 15 2.36 -8.03 19.74
C ASN A 15 1.98 -9.14 18.75
N THR A 16 1.00 -8.86 17.89
CA THR A 16 0.46 -9.86 16.95
C THR A 16 1.12 -9.77 15.57
N ARG A 17 1.81 -8.68 15.26
CA ARG A 17 2.37 -8.37 13.94
C ARG A 17 1.32 -8.33 12.82
N LYS A 18 0.05 -8.16 13.18
CA LYS A 18 -1.07 -8.02 12.25
C LYS A 18 -1.45 -6.56 12.07
N THR A 19 -2.02 -6.24 10.91
CA THR A 19 -2.49 -4.90 10.60
C THR A 19 -3.76 -4.95 9.74
N ILE A 20 -4.63 -3.96 9.95
CA ILE A 20 -5.73 -3.62 9.06
C ILE A 20 -5.45 -2.20 8.54
N ILE A 21 -5.15 -2.10 7.25
CA ILE A 21 -4.87 -0.84 6.56
C ILE A 21 -6.03 -0.58 5.60
N VAL A 22 -6.70 0.56 5.75
CA VAL A 22 -7.82 0.94 4.87
C VAL A 22 -7.33 1.93 3.80
N PRO A 23 -7.30 1.52 2.51
CA PRO A 23 -6.90 2.41 1.43
C PRO A 23 -8.00 3.42 1.10
N MET A 24 -7.60 4.68 0.96
CA MET A 24 -8.43 5.84 0.58
C MET A 24 -7.78 6.64 -0.57
N ASP A 25 -6.92 5.99 -1.35
CA ASP A 25 -6.17 6.57 -2.47
C ASP A 25 -6.95 6.57 -3.80
N HIS A 26 -8.15 6.01 -3.82
CA HIS A 26 -9.00 5.86 -5.00
C HIS A 26 -9.39 7.18 -5.66
N GLY A 27 -9.42 8.28 -4.90
CA GLY A 27 -9.82 9.60 -5.41
C GLY A 27 -8.96 10.11 -6.57
N VAL A 28 -7.69 9.74 -6.63
CA VAL A 28 -6.81 10.12 -7.75
C VAL A 28 -7.12 9.29 -9.00
N SER A 29 -7.43 8.01 -8.84
CA SER A 29 -7.71 7.12 -9.96
C SER A 29 -9.13 7.30 -10.52
N ASN A 30 -10.12 7.45 -9.64
CA ASN A 30 -11.54 7.34 -9.99
C ASN A 30 -12.35 8.61 -9.72
N GLY A 31 -11.72 9.68 -9.18
CA GLY A 31 -12.43 10.87 -8.73
C GLY A 31 -13.21 10.65 -7.43
N PRO A 32 -14.23 11.48 -7.14
CA PRO A 32 -15.04 11.33 -5.94
C PRO A 32 -15.90 10.06 -6.04
N ILE A 33 -15.70 9.15 -5.12
CA ILE A 33 -16.47 7.90 -5.01
C ILE A 33 -17.25 7.87 -3.69
N ASP A 34 -18.35 7.13 -3.66
CA ASP A 34 -19.16 6.95 -2.45
C ASP A 34 -18.29 6.43 -1.30
N GLY A 35 -18.50 6.99 -0.11
CA GLY A 35 -17.71 6.68 1.09
C GLY A 35 -16.40 7.45 1.23
N LEU A 36 -15.89 8.10 0.17
CA LEU A 36 -14.68 8.94 0.20
C LEU A 36 -14.93 10.40 -0.21
N ILE A 37 -16.18 10.85 -0.31
CA ILE A 37 -16.53 12.26 -0.58
C ILE A 37 -16.14 13.12 0.62
N ASP A 38 -16.49 12.67 1.83
CA ASP A 38 -16.07 13.28 3.10
C ASP A 38 -14.94 12.45 3.71
N LEU A 39 -13.70 12.85 3.45
CA LEU A 39 -12.51 12.14 3.94
C LEU A 39 -12.40 12.17 5.46
N GLY A 40 -12.83 13.25 6.12
CA GLY A 40 -12.80 13.35 7.58
C GLY A 40 -13.72 12.32 8.23
N ASN A 41 -14.97 12.24 7.78
CA ASN A 41 -15.93 11.26 8.25
C ASN A 41 -15.48 9.82 7.95
N ALA A 42 -14.92 9.57 6.76
CA ALA A 42 -14.42 8.25 6.39
C ALA A 42 -13.27 7.80 7.32
N VAL A 43 -12.32 8.69 7.62
CA VAL A 43 -11.22 8.39 8.57
C VAL A 43 -11.74 8.12 9.97
N ASP A 44 -12.72 8.89 10.44
CA ASP A 44 -13.32 8.70 11.77
C ASP A 44 -14.00 7.33 11.89
N GLN A 45 -14.83 6.95 10.92
CA GLN A 45 -15.50 5.65 10.91
C GLN A 45 -14.52 4.48 10.89
N VAL A 46 -13.47 4.58 10.09
CA VAL A 46 -12.43 3.54 9.97
C VAL A 46 -11.63 3.41 11.26
N ALA A 47 -11.30 4.52 11.91
CA ALA A 47 -10.59 4.52 13.18
C ALA A 47 -11.46 3.96 14.32
N GLU A 48 -12.75 4.29 14.36
CA GLU A 48 -13.72 3.72 15.31
C GLU A 48 -13.91 2.21 15.07
N GLY A 49 -13.90 1.79 13.79
CA GLY A 49 -13.92 0.39 13.38
C GLY A 49 -12.69 -0.42 13.79
N GLY A 50 -11.64 0.25 14.30
CA GLY A 50 -10.45 -0.42 14.84
C GLY A 50 -9.33 -0.69 13.84
N ALA A 51 -9.34 -0.06 12.68
CA ALA A 51 -8.21 -0.12 11.76
C ALA A 51 -6.91 0.42 12.41
N ASN A 52 -5.78 -0.09 11.94
CA ASN A 52 -4.46 0.36 12.42
C ASN A 52 -3.98 1.59 11.65
N ALA A 53 -4.28 1.68 10.35
CA ALA A 53 -3.84 2.78 9.52
C ALA A 53 -4.83 3.06 8.38
N VAL A 54 -4.79 4.31 7.90
CA VAL A 54 -5.35 4.71 6.61
C VAL A 54 -4.22 4.97 5.63
N LEU A 55 -4.50 4.74 4.35
CA LEU A 55 -3.55 4.95 3.27
C LEU A 55 -4.17 5.85 2.21
N GLY A 56 -3.48 6.91 1.82
CA GLY A 56 -3.97 7.82 0.79
C GLY A 56 -2.93 8.83 0.33
N HIS A 57 -3.35 9.69 -0.57
CA HIS A 57 -2.52 10.78 -1.08
C HIS A 57 -2.50 11.99 -0.13
N MET A 58 -1.77 13.02 -0.50
CA MET A 58 -1.63 14.25 0.28
C MET A 58 -2.99 14.86 0.68
N GLY A 59 -4.01 14.74 -0.17
CA GLY A 59 -5.37 15.20 0.15
C GLY A 59 -5.97 14.53 1.38
N LEU A 60 -5.66 13.27 1.65
CA LEU A 60 -6.09 12.58 2.85
C LEU A 60 -5.50 13.23 4.11
N ALA A 61 -4.21 13.54 4.11
CA ALA A 61 -3.56 14.21 5.23
C ALA A 61 -4.10 15.64 5.46
N LEU A 62 -4.45 16.35 4.40
CA LEU A 62 -4.95 17.72 4.48
C LEU A 62 -6.42 17.82 4.89
N TYR A 63 -7.25 16.91 4.39
CA TYR A 63 -8.72 17.00 4.53
C TYR A 63 -9.33 15.89 5.39
N GLY A 64 -8.62 14.78 5.59
CA GLY A 64 -9.04 13.67 6.45
C GLY A 64 -8.49 13.75 7.88
N HIS A 65 -7.86 14.86 8.27
CA HIS A 65 -7.28 15.02 9.60
C HIS A 65 -8.33 14.92 10.69
N ARG A 66 -8.07 14.05 11.65
CA ARG A 66 -8.91 13.88 12.85
C ARG A 66 -8.61 14.98 13.86
N LYS A 67 -9.68 15.68 14.28
CA LYS A 67 -9.61 16.70 15.36
C LYS A 67 -9.88 16.09 16.73
N THR A 68 -10.63 14.98 16.77
CA THR A 68 -11.05 14.29 17.99
C THR A 68 -11.11 12.79 17.77
N GLY A 69 -11.16 12.01 18.83
CA GLY A 69 -11.32 10.56 18.77
C GLY A 69 -9.98 9.78 18.77
N ARG A 70 -10.03 8.53 18.34
CA ARG A 70 -8.87 7.63 18.34
C ARG A 70 -7.85 8.02 17.29
N ASP A 71 -6.58 8.07 17.68
CA ASP A 71 -5.48 8.23 16.72
C ASP A 71 -5.33 7.01 15.82
N ILE A 72 -4.97 7.23 14.55
CA ILE A 72 -4.81 6.20 13.51
C ILE A 72 -3.55 6.50 12.70
N GLY A 73 -2.80 5.46 12.33
CA GLY A 73 -1.60 5.60 11.52
C GLY A 73 -1.90 6.15 10.12
N LEU A 74 -0.99 6.96 9.59
CA LEU A 74 -1.08 7.53 8.25
C LEU A 74 0.01 6.95 7.35
N ILE A 75 -0.39 6.31 6.24
CA ILE A 75 0.50 5.89 5.16
C ILE A 75 0.29 6.81 3.98
N LEU A 76 1.30 7.61 3.61
CA LEU A 76 1.20 8.51 2.46
C LEU A 76 1.59 7.79 1.18
N HIS A 77 0.66 7.73 0.22
CA HIS A 77 0.90 7.11 -1.09
C HIS A 77 1.61 8.08 -2.03
N LEU A 78 2.76 7.63 -2.60
CA LEU A 78 3.68 8.50 -3.34
C LEU A 78 3.57 8.38 -4.85
N SER A 79 2.83 7.42 -5.39
CA SER A 79 2.66 7.22 -6.84
C SER A 79 1.21 7.28 -7.26
N ALA A 80 0.94 7.65 -8.50
CA ALA A 80 -0.43 7.81 -8.99
C ALA A 80 -0.56 7.52 -10.48
N SER A 81 -1.78 7.19 -10.89
CA SER A 81 -2.30 7.28 -12.25
C SER A 81 -3.81 7.47 -12.21
N THR A 82 -4.40 7.94 -13.29
CA THR A 82 -5.85 8.09 -13.42
C THR A 82 -6.43 7.02 -14.34
N SER A 83 -7.70 6.66 -14.14
CA SER A 83 -8.39 5.68 -14.99
C SER A 83 -8.61 6.15 -16.43
N ILE A 84 -8.52 7.46 -16.69
CA ILE A 84 -8.64 8.05 -18.03
C ILE A 84 -7.28 8.34 -18.68
N GLY A 85 -6.18 8.04 -17.99
CA GLY A 85 -4.83 8.14 -18.55
C GLY A 85 -4.60 7.11 -19.67
N PRO A 86 -3.60 7.33 -20.54
CA PRO A 86 -3.35 6.44 -21.67
C PRO A 86 -2.94 5.02 -21.25
N ASP A 87 -2.26 4.88 -20.11
CA ASP A 87 -1.97 3.57 -19.48
C ASP A 87 -2.23 3.63 -17.96
N PRO A 88 -3.32 3.03 -17.47
CA PRO A 88 -3.61 2.99 -16.03
C PRO A 88 -2.62 2.13 -15.23
N ASN A 89 -1.81 1.29 -15.89
CA ASN A 89 -0.77 0.49 -15.25
C ASN A 89 0.53 1.28 -15.03
N GLU A 90 0.74 2.38 -15.74
CA GLU A 90 1.85 3.28 -15.51
C GLU A 90 1.59 4.12 -14.24
N LYS A 91 2.45 3.99 -13.24
CA LYS A 91 2.40 4.78 -12.01
C LYS A 91 3.57 5.75 -11.98
N VAL A 92 3.26 7.04 -11.85
CA VAL A 92 4.27 8.09 -11.76
C VAL A 92 4.47 8.55 -10.32
N LEU A 93 5.70 8.86 -9.97
CA LEU A 93 6.02 9.40 -8.64
C LEU A 93 5.50 10.85 -8.54
N ILE A 94 4.69 11.12 -7.52
CA ILE A 94 4.01 12.43 -7.33
C ILE A 94 4.38 13.11 -6.01
N ASN A 95 5.12 12.42 -5.14
CA ASN A 95 5.48 12.95 -3.83
C ASN A 95 6.82 12.37 -3.36
N THR A 96 7.34 12.86 -2.23
CA THR A 96 8.63 12.49 -1.66
C THR A 96 8.50 12.02 -0.22
N VAL A 97 9.50 11.26 0.27
CA VAL A 97 9.59 10.83 1.68
C VAL A 97 9.69 12.02 2.61
N GLN A 98 10.46 13.06 2.24
CA GLN A 98 10.63 14.27 3.02
C GLN A 98 9.31 15.04 3.18
N ASN A 99 8.49 15.12 2.12
CA ASN A 99 7.18 15.73 2.23
C ASN A 99 6.22 14.89 3.08
N ALA A 100 6.27 13.57 2.95
CA ALA A 100 5.49 12.67 3.80
C ALA A 100 5.79 12.87 5.30
N LEU A 101 7.08 13.02 5.66
CA LEU A 101 7.49 13.36 7.02
C LEU A 101 6.87 14.67 7.52
N LYS A 102 6.91 15.73 6.68
CA LYS A 102 6.32 17.03 7.02
C LYS A 102 4.81 16.96 7.20
N MET A 103 4.15 16.02 6.52
CA MET A 103 2.72 15.76 6.61
C MET A 103 2.34 14.85 7.79
N GLY A 104 3.32 14.40 8.58
CA GLY A 104 3.10 13.55 9.75
C GLY A 104 2.84 12.08 9.42
N ALA A 105 3.27 11.60 8.26
CA ALA A 105 3.11 10.20 7.88
C ALA A 105 3.95 9.26 8.75
N ASP A 106 3.36 8.13 9.11
CA ASP A 106 4.01 7.02 9.84
C ASP A 106 4.70 6.05 8.88
N ALA A 107 4.25 6.00 7.62
CA ALA A 107 4.86 5.23 6.54
C ALA A 107 4.57 5.88 5.19
N VAL A 108 5.29 5.43 4.16
CA VAL A 108 4.96 5.76 2.77
C VAL A 108 4.62 4.49 2.00
N SER A 109 3.90 4.65 0.89
CA SER A 109 3.63 3.55 -0.01
C SER A 109 3.89 3.92 -1.46
N MET A 110 4.22 2.93 -2.26
CA MET A 110 4.43 3.05 -3.69
C MET A 110 3.84 1.85 -4.42
N HIS A 111 3.28 2.07 -5.61
CA HIS A 111 2.67 1.04 -6.44
C HIS A 111 3.59 0.74 -7.64
N VAL A 112 3.85 -0.54 -7.85
CA VAL A 112 4.58 -1.05 -9.02
C VAL A 112 3.78 -2.19 -9.65
N ASN A 113 3.55 -2.10 -10.95
CA ASN A 113 2.95 -3.17 -11.75
C ASN A 113 4.07 -3.96 -12.46
N ILE A 114 4.31 -5.19 -12.02
CA ILE A 114 5.28 -6.10 -12.61
C ILE A 114 4.71 -6.65 -13.92
N GLY A 115 5.44 -6.50 -15.00
CA GLY A 115 5.02 -6.88 -16.36
C GLY A 115 4.40 -5.73 -17.17
N ALA A 116 4.21 -4.53 -16.58
CA ALA A 116 3.79 -3.34 -17.33
C ALA A 116 4.90 -2.82 -18.26
N ASP A 117 4.52 -2.11 -19.31
CA ASP A 117 5.49 -1.51 -20.23
C ASP A 117 6.41 -0.48 -19.53
N SER A 118 5.91 0.18 -18.50
CA SER A 118 6.62 1.16 -17.67
C SER A 118 7.30 0.55 -16.43
N GLU A 119 7.38 -0.77 -16.30
CA GLU A 119 7.96 -1.45 -15.13
C GLU A 119 9.35 -0.92 -14.74
N ALA A 120 10.23 -0.72 -15.72
CA ALA A 120 11.60 -0.27 -15.46
C ALA A 120 11.65 1.10 -14.75
N VAL A 121 10.75 2.01 -15.10
CA VAL A 121 10.64 3.33 -14.46
C VAL A 121 10.11 3.17 -13.03
N MET A 122 9.06 2.39 -12.85
CA MET A 122 8.46 2.15 -11.52
C MET A 122 9.44 1.45 -10.57
N LEU A 123 10.24 0.49 -11.05
CA LEU A 123 11.30 -0.15 -10.25
C LEU A 123 12.42 0.83 -9.87
N SER A 124 12.82 1.70 -10.82
CA SER A 124 13.82 2.75 -10.55
C SER A 124 13.32 3.70 -9.46
N ASP A 125 12.06 4.10 -9.52
CA ASP A 125 11.47 5.00 -8.53
C ASP A 125 11.28 4.30 -7.17
N LEU A 126 10.89 3.02 -7.14
CA LEU A 126 10.83 2.24 -5.91
C LEU A 126 12.21 2.17 -5.23
N GLY A 127 13.28 1.92 -6.00
CA GLY A 127 14.64 1.90 -5.48
C GLY A 127 15.08 3.24 -4.87
N LYS A 128 14.77 4.36 -5.53
CA LYS A 128 15.06 5.71 -4.99
C LYS A 128 14.30 5.97 -3.68
N ILE A 129 13.00 5.67 -3.66
CA ILE A 129 12.18 5.83 -2.45
C ILE A 129 12.66 4.92 -1.33
N ALA A 130 13.09 3.69 -1.61
CA ALA A 130 13.65 2.80 -0.60
C ALA A 130 14.91 3.37 0.06
N VAL A 131 15.81 4.00 -0.71
CA VAL A 131 17.01 4.68 -0.19
C VAL A 131 16.62 5.87 0.68
N ASP A 132 15.70 6.73 0.23
CA ASP A 132 15.18 7.84 1.03
C ASP A 132 14.52 7.33 2.33
N CYS A 133 13.76 6.25 2.26
CA CYS A 133 13.13 5.63 3.43
C CYS A 133 14.16 5.11 4.44
N MET A 134 15.29 4.59 3.98
CA MET A 134 16.39 4.20 4.87
C MET A 134 17.03 5.42 5.52
N GLU A 135 17.29 6.47 4.76
CA GLU A 135 17.90 7.71 5.27
C GLU A 135 17.04 8.35 6.36
N TRP A 136 15.73 8.48 6.10
CA TRP A 136 14.79 9.15 7.01
C TRP A 136 14.15 8.25 8.07
N GLY A 137 14.49 6.96 8.10
CA GLY A 137 13.87 6.00 9.02
C GLY A 137 12.36 5.88 8.82
N MET A 138 11.91 5.94 7.56
CA MET A 138 10.51 5.84 7.14
C MET A 138 10.20 4.41 6.69
N PRO A 139 9.15 3.75 7.20
CA PRO A 139 8.70 2.48 6.65
C PRO A 139 8.16 2.62 5.23
N LEU A 140 8.48 1.65 4.37
CA LEU A 140 8.01 1.55 2.99
C LEU A 140 7.08 0.36 2.80
N LEU A 141 5.84 0.63 2.42
CA LEU A 141 4.89 -0.36 1.95
C LEU A 141 4.90 -0.37 0.41
N ALA A 142 5.38 -1.45 -0.19
CA ALA A 142 5.33 -1.62 -1.65
C ALA A 142 4.07 -2.38 -2.07
N MET A 143 3.24 -1.74 -2.91
CA MET A 143 2.10 -2.38 -3.55
C MET A 143 2.58 -2.99 -4.86
N MET A 144 2.63 -4.31 -4.93
CA MET A 144 3.22 -5.06 -6.02
C MET A 144 2.18 -5.95 -6.67
N TYR A 145 1.89 -5.68 -7.93
CA TYR A 145 0.87 -6.44 -8.66
C TYR A 145 1.41 -6.97 -9.98
N PRO A 146 1.21 -8.26 -10.30
CA PRO A 146 1.44 -8.78 -11.64
C PRO A 146 0.41 -8.17 -12.61
N ARG A 147 0.78 -7.15 -13.37
CA ARG A 147 -0.10 -6.47 -14.33
C ARG A 147 0.68 -5.97 -15.53
N GLY A 148 0.27 -6.39 -16.72
CA GLY A 148 0.91 -5.99 -17.96
C GLY A 148 0.41 -6.83 -19.11
N ARG A 149 0.87 -6.53 -20.34
CA ARG A 149 0.37 -7.19 -21.55
C ARG A 149 0.58 -8.70 -21.60
N LYS A 150 1.59 -9.19 -20.90
CA LYS A 150 1.93 -10.62 -20.84
C LYS A 150 1.34 -11.35 -19.64
N ILE A 151 0.69 -10.60 -18.74
CA ILE A 151 0.06 -11.15 -17.54
C ILE A 151 -1.37 -11.53 -17.90
N THR A 152 -1.66 -12.80 -17.90
CA THR A 152 -2.99 -13.36 -18.22
C THR A 152 -3.81 -13.63 -16.97
N ASP A 153 -3.13 -13.81 -15.83
CA ASP A 153 -3.76 -14.03 -14.52
C ASP A 153 -2.94 -13.29 -13.45
N GLU A 154 -3.51 -12.25 -12.85
CA GLU A 154 -2.84 -11.49 -11.76
C GLU A 154 -2.75 -12.29 -10.44
N HIS A 155 -3.46 -13.43 -10.33
CA HIS A 155 -3.47 -14.31 -9.16
C HIS A 155 -2.51 -15.51 -9.30
N ASP A 156 -1.82 -15.65 -10.44
CA ASP A 156 -0.83 -16.71 -10.65
C ASP A 156 0.26 -16.68 -9.57
N VAL A 157 0.43 -17.83 -8.89
CA VAL A 157 1.28 -17.94 -7.70
C VAL A 157 2.74 -17.58 -7.98
N ASP A 158 3.29 -17.97 -9.12
CA ASP A 158 4.69 -17.71 -9.45
C ASP A 158 4.93 -16.23 -9.76
N GLN A 159 3.97 -15.56 -10.39
CA GLN A 159 4.02 -14.14 -10.67
C GLN A 159 3.84 -13.30 -9.38
N VAL A 160 2.93 -13.72 -8.49
CA VAL A 160 2.74 -13.06 -7.19
C VAL A 160 3.97 -13.25 -6.29
N LYS A 161 4.58 -14.44 -6.26
CA LYS A 161 5.85 -14.71 -5.58
C LYS A 161 6.98 -13.81 -6.09
N LEU A 162 7.11 -13.70 -7.42
CA LEU A 162 8.09 -12.82 -8.03
C LEU A 162 7.89 -11.37 -7.61
N ALA A 163 6.66 -10.85 -7.75
CA ALA A 163 6.33 -9.48 -7.38
C ALA A 163 6.64 -9.19 -5.91
N ALA A 164 6.24 -10.08 -5.00
CA ALA A 164 6.50 -9.93 -3.58
C ALA A 164 8.01 -9.96 -3.26
N ARG A 165 8.75 -10.85 -3.90
CA ARG A 165 10.20 -10.96 -3.70
C ARG A 165 10.94 -9.73 -4.22
N VAL A 166 10.61 -9.22 -5.38
CA VAL A 166 11.21 -7.99 -5.95
C VAL A 166 11.10 -6.82 -4.98
N ALA A 167 9.93 -6.61 -4.36
CA ALA A 167 9.75 -5.54 -3.39
C ALA A 167 10.71 -5.67 -2.19
N ALA A 168 10.83 -6.86 -1.63
CA ALA A 168 11.70 -7.11 -0.49
C ALA A 168 13.19 -6.90 -0.84
N GLU A 169 13.62 -7.36 -2.02
CA GLU A 169 14.99 -7.15 -2.51
C GLU A 169 15.31 -5.67 -2.76
N LEU A 170 14.30 -4.87 -3.12
CA LEU A 170 14.46 -3.42 -3.31
C LEU A 170 14.27 -2.61 -2.03
N GLY A 171 14.07 -3.24 -0.87
CA GLY A 171 14.11 -2.59 0.43
C GLY A 171 12.75 -2.20 1.01
N ALA A 172 11.65 -2.78 0.54
CA ALA A 172 10.35 -2.62 1.17
C ALA A 172 10.33 -3.26 2.58
N ASP A 173 9.59 -2.67 3.51
CA ASP A 173 9.38 -3.18 4.87
C ASP A 173 8.09 -4.00 4.97
N ILE A 174 7.12 -3.73 4.10
CA ILE A 174 5.85 -4.45 3.97
C ILE A 174 5.54 -4.55 2.48
N VAL A 175 5.03 -5.69 2.04
CA VAL A 175 4.53 -5.88 0.67
C VAL A 175 3.03 -6.04 0.70
N LYS A 176 2.32 -5.31 -0.17
CA LYS A 176 0.90 -5.53 -0.47
C LYS A 176 0.79 -6.16 -1.86
N THR A 177 0.08 -7.27 -1.96
CA THR A 177 -0.17 -7.95 -3.24
C THR A 177 -1.55 -8.61 -3.26
N VAL A 178 -1.95 -9.20 -4.39
CA VAL A 178 -3.21 -9.94 -4.52
C VAL A 178 -3.12 -11.29 -3.78
N TYR A 179 -4.27 -11.80 -3.38
CA TYR A 179 -4.39 -13.15 -2.86
C TYR A 179 -4.44 -14.16 -4.01
N THR A 180 -3.73 -15.26 -3.91
CA THR A 180 -3.62 -16.29 -4.97
C THR A 180 -4.83 -17.22 -5.07
N GLY A 181 -5.84 -17.04 -4.20
CA GLY A 181 -7.10 -17.78 -4.26
C GLY A 181 -7.23 -18.92 -3.24
N ASP A 182 -6.11 -19.46 -2.75
CA ASP A 182 -6.11 -20.48 -1.70
C ASP A 182 -4.94 -20.30 -0.72
N PRO A 183 -5.05 -20.83 0.53
CA PRO A 183 -4.05 -20.63 1.57
C PRO A 183 -2.70 -21.29 1.28
N ASP A 184 -2.68 -22.44 0.60
CA ASP A 184 -1.46 -23.21 0.36
C ASP A 184 -0.57 -22.50 -0.66
N SER A 185 -1.14 -22.04 -1.77
CA SER A 185 -0.41 -21.26 -2.77
C SER A 185 0.04 -19.90 -2.21
N PHE A 186 -0.79 -19.25 -1.38
CA PHE A 186 -0.37 -17.99 -0.73
C PHE A 186 0.72 -18.21 0.33
N LEU A 187 0.78 -19.36 0.97
CA LEU A 187 1.87 -19.73 1.86
C LEU A 187 3.23 -19.78 1.12
N GLU A 188 3.23 -20.16 -0.16
CA GLU A 188 4.45 -20.08 -0.97
C GLU A 188 4.93 -18.65 -1.18
N VAL A 189 3.98 -17.71 -1.40
CA VAL A 189 4.28 -16.27 -1.51
C VAL A 189 4.94 -15.77 -0.24
N THR A 190 4.33 -16.04 0.92
CA THR A 190 4.85 -15.55 2.21
C THR A 190 6.17 -16.21 2.61
N ARG A 191 6.41 -17.48 2.28
CA ARG A 191 7.69 -18.17 2.49
C ARG A 191 8.82 -17.61 1.60
N GLY A 192 8.46 -17.16 0.39
CA GLY A 192 9.40 -16.56 -0.55
C GLY A 192 9.77 -15.10 -0.28
N CYS A 193 9.04 -14.42 0.62
CA CYS A 193 9.18 -13.00 0.92
C CYS A 193 9.68 -12.82 2.36
N PRO A 194 10.89 -12.23 2.58
CA PRO A 194 11.47 -12.09 3.93
C PRO A 194 10.83 -10.98 4.77
N VAL A 195 9.90 -10.19 4.22
CA VAL A 195 9.17 -9.14 4.93
C VAL A 195 7.67 -9.47 5.02
N PRO A 196 6.91 -8.85 5.95
CA PRO A 196 5.47 -9.06 6.04
C PRO A 196 4.74 -8.83 4.73
N VAL A 197 3.81 -9.72 4.39
CA VAL A 197 2.93 -9.57 3.23
C VAL A 197 1.51 -9.30 3.71
N VAL A 198 0.87 -8.26 3.16
CA VAL A 198 -0.54 -7.94 3.39
C VAL A 198 -1.33 -8.17 2.09
N VAL A 199 -2.52 -8.72 2.25
CA VAL A 199 -3.41 -9.06 1.13
C VAL A 199 -4.22 -7.85 0.73
N ALA A 200 -4.32 -7.59 -0.58
CA ALA A 200 -5.28 -6.64 -1.14
C ALA A 200 -6.69 -7.19 -1.03
N GLY A 201 -7.64 -6.39 -0.50
CA GLY A 201 -9.01 -6.83 -0.23
C GLY A 201 -9.85 -7.20 -1.46
N GLY A 202 -9.41 -6.81 -2.67
CA GLY A 202 -10.14 -7.10 -3.90
C GLY A 202 -11.47 -6.36 -4.03
N GLN A 203 -12.36 -6.88 -4.89
CA GLN A 203 -13.70 -6.36 -5.06
C GLN A 203 -14.57 -6.71 -3.83
N LYS A 204 -15.58 -5.85 -3.55
CA LYS A 204 -16.55 -6.13 -2.49
C LYS A 204 -17.27 -7.44 -2.80
N THR A 205 -17.17 -8.40 -1.88
CA THR A 205 -17.93 -9.65 -1.90
C THR A 205 -18.95 -9.64 -0.77
N ASP A 206 -20.12 -10.24 -0.99
CA ASP A 206 -21.14 -10.39 0.05
C ASP A 206 -20.82 -11.53 1.03
N ASP A 207 -19.70 -12.22 0.83
CA ASP A 207 -19.34 -13.43 1.55
C ASP A 207 -18.28 -13.18 2.65
N ARG A 208 -18.57 -13.72 3.85
CA ARG A 208 -17.60 -13.84 4.94
C ARG A 208 -16.36 -14.70 4.57
N SER A 209 -16.41 -15.41 3.45
CA SER A 209 -15.34 -16.28 2.95
C SER A 209 -14.03 -15.54 2.63
N THR A 210 -14.09 -14.24 2.40
CA THR A 210 -12.89 -13.41 2.15
C THR A 210 -12.08 -13.11 3.43
N LEU A 211 -12.63 -13.39 4.61
CA LEU A 211 -12.01 -13.13 5.92
C LEU A 211 -11.57 -14.40 6.68
N ASN A 212 -11.84 -15.56 6.13
CA ASN A 212 -11.40 -16.86 6.62
C ASN A 212 -10.27 -17.38 5.76
#